data_e22aba7fdfcc9cdc2754e9c47139f078
#
_entry.id   e22aba7fdfcc9cdc2754e9c47139f078
#
_cell.length_a   1.000
_cell.length_b   1.000
_cell.length_c   1.000
_cell.angle_alpha   90.00
_cell.angle_beta   90.00
_cell.angle_gamma   90.00
#
_symmetry.space_group_name_H-M   'P 1'
#
loop_
_entity.id
_entity.type
_entity.pdbx_description
1 polymer ?
#
loop_
_entity_poly.entity_id
_entity_poly.type
_entity_poly.pdbx_seq_one_letter_code
_entity_poly.pdbx_strand_id
1 'polypeptide(L)'
;PGIREWLANFDPGQYFVEEYIEGREFNLSVTGTPGRYVIYPVPEMIFTDYPPGKAKILGYKSKWMENSFEYTHTQRKFNTLDETSLITKQLRKTAVACGEVFGLSGYFRIDIRLSEQGIPYVLEVNANPCISPDSGFVAAGKEAGFSTTGMIRQIISCLN
;
A
#
# COMPACT_ATOMS: atom_id res chain seq x y z
N PRO A 1 21.29 25.03 -2.84
CA PRO A 1 20.29 25.28 -3.89
C PRO A 1 18.90 25.10 -3.30
N GLY A 2 18.00 26.05 -3.58
CA GLY A 2 16.62 25.94 -3.16
C GLY A 2 15.87 24.90 -4.00
N ILE A 3 14.71 24.43 -3.50
CA ILE A 3 13.90 23.40 -4.19
C ILE A 3 13.59 23.80 -5.64
N ARG A 4 13.41 25.10 -5.93
CA ARG A 4 13.16 25.61 -7.29
C ARG A 4 14.36 25.41 -8.23
N GLU A 5 15.59 25.61 -7.76
CA GLU A 5 16.80 25.38 -8.55
C GLU A 5 17.00 23.90 -8.82
N TRP A 6 16.67 23.05 -7.85
CA TRP A 6 16.72 21.62 -8.02
C TRP A 6 15.68 21.14 -9.03
N LEU A 7 14.44 21.63 -8.95
CA LEU A 7 13.34 21.30 -9.85
C LEU A 7 13.58 21.74 -11.29
N ALA A 8 14.38 22.81 -11.52
CA ALA A 8 14.72 23.26 -12.86
C ALA A 8 15.48 22.20 -13.70
N ASN A 9 16.00 21.15 -13.07
CA ASN A 9 16.67 20.04 -13.76
C ASN A 9 15.71 18.93 -14.21
N PHE A 10 14.39 19.03 -13.91
CA PHE A 10 13.40 18.02 -14.23
C PHE A 10 12.35 18.59 -15.20
N ASP A 11 11.90 17.74 -16.12
CA ASP A 11 10.79 18.07 -17.01
C ASP A 11 9.47 18.09 -16.22
N PRO A 12 8.79 19.24 -16.08
CA PRO A 12 7.53 19.32 -15.32
C PRO A 12 6.39 18.50 -15.93
N GLY A 13 6.53 18.05 -17.18
CA GLY A 13 5.58 17.13 -17.81
C GLY A 13 5.77 15.65 -17.40
N GLN A 14 6.90 15.32 -16.78
CA GLN A 14 7.25 13.94 -16.39
C GLN A 14 7.38 13.76 -14.89
N TYR A 15 7.46 14.83 -14.11
CA TYR A 15 7.71 14.79 -12.67
C TYR A 15 6.74 15.70 -11.94
N PHE A 16 6.35 15.28 -10.75
CA PHE A 16 5.62 16.10 -9.78
C PHE A 16 6.32 16.06 -8.43
N VAL A 17 5.98 16.97 -7.56
CA VAL A 17 6.55 17.07 -6.21
C VAL A 17 5.41 16.99 -5.22
N GLU A 18 5.59 16.15 -4.22
CA GLU A 18 4.66 16.00 -3.12
C GLU A 18 5.39 16.08 -1.77
N GLU A 19 4.65 16.36 -0.72
CA GLU A 19 5.19 16.36 0.63
C GLU A 19 5.53 14.92 1.07
N TYR A 20 6.75 14.73 1.61
CA TYR A 20 7.09 13.47 2.25
C TYR A 20 6.44 13.40 3.64
N ILE A 21 5.60 12.43 3.85
CA ILE A 21 4.96 12.17 5.14
C ILE A 21 5.82 11.19 5.94
N GLU A 22 6.41 11.65 7.05
CA GLU A 22 7.10 10.75 7.98
C GLU A 22 6.09 9.86 8.70
N GLY A 23 6.42 8.57 8.87
CA GLY A 23 5.54 7.63 9.55
C GLY A 23 5.61 6.22 9.02
N ARG A 24 4.53 5.45 9.24
CA ARG A 24 4.41 4.03 8.93
C ARG A 24 3.69 3.82 7.60
N GLU A 25 4.08 2.80 6.82
CA GLU A 25 3.44 2.50 5.54
C GLU A 25 2.67 1.17 5.57
N PHE A 26 1.44 1.20 5.07
CA PHE A 26 0.52 0.07 5.03
C PHE A 26 -0.03 -0.13 3.62
N ASN A 27 -0.11 -1.41 3.18
CA ASN A 27 -0.67 -1.76 1.88
C ASN A 27 -1.96 -2.57 2.08
N LEU A 28 -3.13 -1.96 1.92
CA LEU A 28 -4.41 -2.59 2.17
C LEU A 28 -4.95 -3.27 0.91
N SER A 29 -4.99 -4.59 0.92
CA SER A 29 -5.57 -5.40 -0.16
C SER A 29 -7.07 -5.58 0.07
N VAL A 30 -7.86 -5.29 -0.95
CA VAL A 30 -9.32 -5.26 -0.87
C VAL A 30 -9.93 -6.07 -2.02
N THR A 31 -10.99 -6.80 -1.74
CA THR A 31 -11.87 -7.42 -2.75
C THR A 31 -13.31 -7.01 -2.50
N GLY A 32 -14.13 -7.02 -3.55
CA GLY A 32 -15.55 -6.71 -3.42
C GLY A 32 -16.06 -5.73 -4.46
N THR A 33 -17.20 -5.14 -4.15
CA THR A 33 -17.89 -4.12 -4.93
C THR A 33 -18.36 -3.01 -4.01
N PRO A 34 -18.74 -1.85 -4.51
CA PRO A 34 -19.32 -0.78 -3.68
C PRO A 34 -20.38 -1.32 -2.71
N GLY A 35 -20.26 -0.93 -1.43
CA GLY A 35 -21.09 -1.42 -0.33
C GLY A 35 -20.75 -2.79 0.22
N ARG A 36 -19.84 -3.57 -0.39
CA ARG A 36 -19.51 -4.96 0.01
C ARG A 36 -18.01 -5.26 -0.09
N TYR A 37 -17.18 -4.39 0.43
CA TYR A 37 -15.73 -4.61 0.45
C TYR A 37 -15.27 -5.52 1.57
N VAL A 38 -14.34 -6.42 1.26
CA VAL A 38 -13.60 -7.27 2.20
C VAL A 38 -12.15 -6.83 2.17
N ILE A 39 -11.64 -6.38 3.32
CA ILE A 39 -10.23 -5.99 3.48
C ILE A 39 -9.48 -7.15 4.12
N TYR A 40 -8.43 -7.60 3.46
CA TYR A 40 -7.54 -8.65 3.98
C TYR A 40 -6.71 -8.14 5.16
N PRO A 41 -6.03 -9.03 5.91
CA PRO A 41 -5.07 -8.62 6.93
C PRO A 41 -4.10 -7.59 6.40
N VAL A 42 -3.87 -6.54 7.19
CA VAL A 42 -3.14 -5.35 6.76
C VAL A 42 -1.65 -5.52 7.05
N PRO A 43 -0.79 -5.61 6.03
CA PRO A 43 0.65 -5.60 6.23
C PRO A 43 1.17 -4.18 6.40
N GLU A 44 2.17 -4.07 7.25
CA GLU A 44 3.06 -2.92 7.37
C GLU A 44 4.35 -3.16 6.59
N MET A 45 4.85 -2.13 5.93
CA MET A 45 6.17 -2.12 5.32
C MET A 45 7.19 -1.64 6.34
N ILE A 46 8.05 -2.56 6.80
CA ILE A 46 9.08 -2.27 7.80
C ILE A 46 10.37 -1.92 7.08
N PHE A 47 10.93 -0.77 7.42
CA PHE A 47 12.20 -0.26 6.91
C PHE A 47 13.26 -0.40 8.01
N THR A 48 14.19 -1.34 7.84
CA THR A 48 15.25 -1.64 8.82
C THR A 48 16.57 -1.00 8.42
N ASP A 49 17.33 -0.52 9.40
CA ASP A 49 18.69 0.00 9.23
C ASP A 49 18.83 1.14 8.20
N TYR A 50 17.73 1.86 7.92
CA TYR A 50 17.79 3.02 7.04
C TYR A 50 18.63 4.12 7.69
N PRO A 51 19.67 4.62 7.00
CA PRO A 51 20.51 5.66 7.56
C PRO A 51 19.74 6.96 7.78
N PRO A 52 20.16 7.81 8.74
CA PRO A 52 19.54 9.10 8.97
C PRO A 52 19.42 9.93 7.69
N GLY A 53 18.27 10.55 7.48
CA GLY A 53 17.99 11.36 6.29
C GLY A 53 17.62 10.60 5.01
N LYS A 54 17.68 9.26 5.01
CA LYS A 54 17.18 8.45 3.90
C LYS A 54 15.67 8.26 4.04
N ALA A 55 14.92 8.72 3.04
CA ALA A 55 13.47 8.56 3.03
C ALA A 55 13.06 7.07 3.02
N LYS A 56 12.12 6.71 3.89
CA LYS A 56 11.55 5.36 4.00
C LYS A 56 10.39 5.23 3.03
N ILE A 57 10.69 4.93 1.77
CA ILE A 57 9.71 4.86 0.68
C ILE A 57 9.78 3.50 0.00
N LEU A 58 8.62 2.87 -0.21
CA LEU A 58 8.49 1.64 -1.01
C LEU A 58 8.50 2.01 -2.51
N GLY A 59 9.66 2.44 -2.99
CA GLY A 59 9.88 2.87 -4.37
C GLY A 59 10.30 1.73 -5.31
N TYR A 60 10.70 2.09 -6.52
CA TYR A 60 11.13 1.14 -7.55
C TYR A 60 12.24 0.19 -7.07
N LYS A 61 13.27 0.73 -6.39
CA LYS A 61 14.40 -0.08 -5.89
C LYS A 61 13.95 -1.14 -4.89
N SER A 62 13.06 -0.78 -3.95
CA SER A 62 12.52 -1.72 -2.96
C SER A 62 11.64 -2.81 -3.57
N LYS A 63 11.07 -2.59 -4.75
CA LYS A 63 10.14 -3.53 -5.40
C LYS A 63 10.84 -4.43 -6.42
N TRP A 64 11.86 -3.93 -7.14
CA TRP A 64 12.36 -4.56 -8.37
C TRP A 64 13.87 -4.75 -8.45
N MET A 65 14.65 -4.19 -7.53
CA MET A 65 16.12 -4.30 -7.55
C MET A 65 16.59 -5.15 -6.37
N GLU A 66 16.54 -6.48 -6.52
CA GLU A 66 16.84 -7.48 -5.46
C GLU A 66 18.15 -7.26 -4.71
N ASN A 67 19.17 -6.72 -5.38
CA ASN A 67 20.48 -6.44 -4.78
C ASN A 67 20.60 -5.02 -4.21
N SER A 68 19.52 -4.23 -4.22
CA SER A 68 19.56 -2.87 -3.64
C SER A 68 19.45 -2.91 -2.12
N PHE A 69 20.00 -1.87 -1.48
CA PHE A 69 19.83 -1.67 -0.04
C PHE A 69 18.34 -1.62 0.32
N GLU A 70 17.55 -0.89 -0.46
CA GLU A 70 16.12 -0.69 -0.24
C GLU A 70 15.35 -2.03 -0.29
N TYR A 71 15.68 -2.93 -1.21
CA TYR A 71 15.03 -4.24 -1.33
C TYR A 71 15.34 -5.12 -0.12
N THR A 72 16.62 -5.22 0.27
CA THR A 72 17.05 -6.09 1.36
C THR A 72 16.66 -5.58 2.75
N HIS A 73 16.40 -4.27 2.89
CA HIS A 73 16.05 -3.60 4.16
C HIS A 73 14.58 -3.15 4.23
N THR A 74 13.75 -3.59 3.29
CA THR A 74 12.30 -3.34 3.32
C THR A 74 11.55 -4.67 3.36
N GLN A 75 10.79 -4.90 4.42
CA GLN A 75 10.08 -6.17 4.64
C GLN A 75 8.60 -5.93 4.90
N ARG A 76 7.78 -6.82 4.37
CA ARG A 76 6.35 -6.88 4.68
C ARG A 76 6.15 -7.65 5.99
N LYS A 77 5.41 -7.06 6.93
CA LYS A 77 5.09 -7.70 8.21
C LYS A 77 3.60 -7.58 8.52
N PHE A 78 2.98 -8.70 8.83
CA PHE A 78 1.60 -8.75 9.32
C PHE A 78 1.55 -8.65 10.84
N ASN A 79 0.36 -8.41 11.37
CA ASN A 79 0.08 -8.39 12.82
C ASN A 79 0.90 -7.33 13.61
N THR A 80 1.19 -6.19 12.98
CA THR A 80 1.85 -5.04 13.61
C THR A 80 0.87 -4.05 14.25
N LEU A 81 -0.41 -4.23 13.96
CA LEU A 81 -1.51 -3.43 14.49
C LEU A 81 -2.45 -4.30 15.31
N ASP A 82 -2.99 -3.74 16.37
CA ASP A 82 -4.15 -4.30 17.05
C ASP A 82 -5.39 -4.09 16.18
N GLU A 83 -6.06 -5.19 15.79
CA GLU A 83 -7.26 -5.19 14.95
C GLU A 83 -8.42 -4.38 15.52
N THR A 84 -8.46 -4.21 16.86
CA THR A 84 -9.51 -3.46 17.55
C THR A 84 -9.19 -1.96 17.67
N SER A 85 -7.97 -1.55 17.39
CA SER A 85 -7.48 -0.18 17.56
C SER A 85 -8.22 0.82 16.67
N LEU A 86 -8.26 2.07 17.11
CA LEU A 86 -8.80 3.18 16.31
C LEU A 86 -8.03 3.38 15.01
N ILE A 87 -6.71 3.16 15.04
CA ILE A 87 -5.83 3.27 13.87
C ILE A 87 -6.24 2.25 12.82
N THR A 88 -6.38 0.97 13.19
CA THR A 88 -6.80 -0.08 12.25
C THR A 88 -8.16 0.21 11.65
N LYS A 89 -9.13 0.64 12.48
CA LYS A 89 -10.46 1.03 11.99
C LYS A 89 -10.38 2.20 11.02
N GLN A 90 -9.53 3.19 11.27
CA GLN A 90 -9.36 4.34 10.40
C GLN A 90 -8.72 3.97 9.07
N LEU A 91 -7.66 3.14 9.06
CA LEU A 91 -7.05 2.63 7.84
C LEU A 91 -8.07 1.86 6.97
N ARG A 92 -8.82 0.96 7.59
CA ARG A 92 -9.89 0.19 6.91
C ARG A 92 -10.98 1.12 6.35
N LYS A 93 -11.43 2.11 7.12
CA LYS A 93 -12.41 3.10 6.67
C LYS A 93 -11.89 3.90 5.48
N THR A 94 -10.62 4.30 5.50
CA THR A 94 -9.98 5.02 4.38
C THR A 94 -9.97 4.15 3.12
N ALA A 95 -9.60 2.88 3.23
CA ALA A 95 -9.58 1.97 2.08
C ALA A 95 -10.98 1.75 1.48
N VAL A 96 -12.02 1.60 2.32
CA VAL A 96 -13.42 1.52 1.87
C VAL A 96 -13.82 2.80 1.16
N ALA A 97 -13.52 3.97 1.73
CA ALA A 97 -13.85 5.26 1.13
C ALA A 97 -13.20 5.44 -0.25
N CYS A 98 -11.94 5.02 -0.42
CA CYS A 98 -11.29 5.01 -1.74
C CYS A 98 -12.04 4.10 -2.73
N GLY A 99 -12.41 2.89 -2.32
CA GLY A 99 -13.20 1.97 -3.15
C GLY A 99 -14.51 2.59 -3.62
N GLU A 100 -15.25 3.23 -2.71
CA GLU A 100 -16.52 3.90 -3.01
C GLU A 100 -16.35 5.09 -3.96
N VAL A 101 -15.41 5.98 -3.66
CA VAL A 101 -15.17 7.21 -4.45
C VAL A 101 -14.77 6.90 -5.88
N PHE A 102 -13.95 5.86 -6.08
CA PHE A 102 -13.51 5.44 -7.41
C PHE A 102 -14.40 4.37 -8.05
N GLY A 103 -15.46 3.89 -7.37
CA GLY A 103 -16.37 2.85 -7.87
C GLY A 103 -15.65 1.53 -8.18
N LEU A 104 -14.66 1.17 -7.37
CA LEU A 104 -13.81 0.00 -7.64
C LEU A 104 -14.56 -1.31 -7.40
N SER A 105 -14.38 -2.26 -8.32
CA SER A 105 -14.97 -3.60 -8.24
C SER A 105 -13.93 -4.67 -8.53
N GLY A 106 -14.11 -5.87 -7.97
CA GLY A 106 -13.20 -6.99 -8.12
C GLY A 106 -12.11 -6.97 -7.05
N TYR A 107 -10.94 -6.41 -7.35
CA TYR A 107 -9.83 -6.35 -6.40
C TYR A 107 -8.98 -5.10 -6.64
N PHE A 108 -8.41 -4.56 -5.56
CA PHE A 108 -7.56 -3.38 -5.61
C PHE A 108 -6.67 -3.30 -4.37
N ARG A 109 -5.68 -2.40 -4.38
CA ARG A 109 -4.81 -2.14 -3.24
C ARG A 109 -4.73 -0.63 -2.98
N ILE A 110 -4.79 -0.27 -1.73
CA ILE A 110 -4.58 1.09 -1.27
C ILE A 110 -3.29 1.14 -0.47
N ASP A 111 -2.36 1.97 -0.89
CA ASP A 111 -1.12 2.21 -0.19
C ASP A 111 -1.27 3.49 0.65
N ILE A 112 -1.08 3.37 1.96
CA ILE A 112 -1.34 4.43 2.94
C ILE A 112 -0.09 4.70 3.77
N ARG A 113 0.25 5.98 3.91
CA ARG A 113 1.20 6.45 4.92
C ARG A 113 0.42 6.95 6.14
N LEU A 114 0.68 6.34 7.30
CA LEU A 114 0.15 6.80 8.58
C LEU A 114 1.19 7.72 9.21
N SER A 115 0.87 9.00 9.36
CA SER A 115 1.78 9.94 10.00
C SER A 115 2.01 9.61 11.48
N GLU A 116 3.00 10.23 12.11
CA GLU A 116 3.26 10.10 13.55
C GLU A 116 2.08 10.59 14.41
N GLN A 117 1.26 11.51 13.88
CA GLN A 117 0.03 11.99 14.51
C GLN A 117 -1.17 11.05 14.31
N GLY A 118 -0.98 9.92 13.63
CA GLY A 118 -2.04 8.94 13.37
C GLY A 118 -2.99 9.34 12.24
N ILE A 119 -2.59 10.26 11.36
CA ILE A 119 -3.38 10.68 10.20
C ILE A 119 -3.01 9.81 8.99
N PRO A 120 -3.98 9.11 8.35
CA PRO A 120 -3.71 8.34 7.14
C PRO A 120 -3.69 9.26 5.91
N TYR A 121 -2.62 9.14 5.13
CA TYR A 121 -2.46 9.76 3.81
C TYR A 121 -2.46 8.66 2.77
N VAL A 122 -3.36 8.75 1.80
CA VAL A 122 -3.41 7.82 0.66
C VAL A 122 -2.30 8.19 -0.31
N LEU A 123 -1.36 7.25 -0.53
CA LEU A 123 -0.27 7.42 -1.48
C LEU A 123 -0.68 6.98 -2.88
N GLU A 124 -1.37 5.83 -2.97
CA GLU A 124 -1.74 5.21 -4.23
C GLU A 124 -3.06 4.44 -4.09
N VAL A 125 -3.89 4.53 -5.12
CA VAL A 125 -5.06 3.66 -5.35
C VAL A 125 -4.74 2.80 -6.57
N ASN A 126 -4.36 1.55 -6.36
CA ASN A 126 -4.00 0.62 -7.42
C ASN A 126 -5.20 -0.29 -7.75
N ALA A 127 -5.86 -0.02 -8.88
CA ALA A 127 -7.04 -0.76 -9.34
C ALA A 127 -6.71 -2.13 -9.96
N ASN A 128 -5.43 -2.42 -10.21
CA ASN A 128 -4.97 -3.70 -10.77
C ASN A 128 -3.64 -4.13 -10.13
N PRO A 129 -3.62 -4.42 -8.81
CA PRO A 129 -2.40 -4.85 -8.15
C PRO A 129 -1.91 -6.20 -8.67
N CYS A 130 -0.58 -6.38 -8.66
CA CYS A 130 0.03 -7.65 -9.04
C CYS A 130 -0.53 -8.82 -8.20
N ILE A 131 -0.88 -9.93 -8.87
CA ILE A 131 -1.36 -11.18 -8.28
C ILE A 131 -0.41 -12.36 -8.48
N SER A 132 0.89 -12.08 -8.76
CA SER A 132 1.92 -13.13 -8.76
C SER A 132 2.05 -13.77 -7.37
N PRO A 133 2.55 -15.02 -7.26
CA PRO A 133 2.58 -15.77 -5.99
C PRO A 133 3.31 -15.10 -4.83
N ASP A 134 4.24 -14.19 -5.12
CA ASP A 134 5.09 -13.40 -4.21
C ASP A 134 4.58 -11.98 -3.94
N SER A 135 3.52 -11.57 -4.67
CA SER A 135 2.96 -10.22 -4.57
C SER A 135 2.33 -9.92 -3.21
N GLY A 136 2.23 -8.63 -2.91
CA GLY A 136 1.62 -8.15 -1.67
C GLY A 136 0.15 -8.51 -1.52
N PHE A 137 -0.58 -8.46 -2.63
CA PHE A 137 -2.00 -8.83 -2.65
C PHE A 137 -2.20 -10.31 -2.31
N VAL A 138 -1.42 -11.19 -2.95
CA VAL A 138 -1.50 -12.64 -2.70
C VAL A 138 -1.04 -12.99 -1.30
N ALA A 139 0.00 -12.33 -0.78
CA ALA A 139 0.45 -12.53 0.59
C ALA A 139 -0.66 -12.17 1.61
N ALA A 140 -1.36 -11.05 1.43
CA ALA A 140 -2.47 -10.66 2.30
C ALA A 140 -3.66 -11.64 2.22
N GLY A 141 -3.96 -12.16 1.03
CA GLY A 141 -4.98 -13.17 0.86
C GLY A 141 -4.62 -14.52 1.54
N LYS A 142 -3.36 -14.93 1.47
CA LYS A 142 -2.87 -16.12 2.18
C LYS A 142 -2.96 -15.93 3.70
N GLU A 143 -2.61 -14.77 4.21
CA GLU A 143 -2.76 -14.42 5.63
C GLU A 143 -4.23 -14.45 6.08
N ALA A 144 -5.16 -14.11 5.18
CA ALA A 144 -6.61 -14.26 5.39
C ALA A 144 -7.10 -15.72 5.30
N GLY A 145 -6.22 -16.70 5.05
CA GLY A 145 -6.54 -18.12 4.92
C GLY A 145 -7.01 -18.56 3.53
N PHE A 146 -6.92 -17.70 2.50
CA PHE A 146 -7.29 -18.08 1.15
C PHE A 146 -6.15 -18.81 0.43
N SER A 147 -6.50 -19.86 -0.33
CA SER A 147 -5.64 -20.34 -1.40
C SER A 147 -5.64 -19.36 -2.59
N THR A 148 -4.64 -19.43 -3.44
CA THR A 148 -4.60 -18.60 -4.67
C THR A 148 -5.85 -18.80 -5.52
N THR A 149 -6.31 -20.04 -5.69
CA THR A 149 -7.55 -20.35 -6.40
C THR A 149 -8.78 -19.74 -5.70
N GLY A 150 -8.82 -19.78 -4.37
CA GLY A 150 -9.89 -19.18 -3.57
C GLY A 150 -9.96 -17.65 -3.78
N MET A 151 -8.82 -16.98 -3.78
CA MET A 151 -8.74 -15.54 -4.06
C MET A 151 -9.25 -15.20 -5.47
N ILE A 152 -8.83 -15.94 -6.50
CA ILE A 152 -9.29 -15.73 -7.88
C ILE A 152 -10.79 -15.94 -7.99
N ARG A 153 -11.35 -16.97 -7.36
CA ARG A 153 -12.81 -17.18 -7.32
C ARG A 153 -13.54 -16.01 -6.67
N GLN A 154 -13.01 -15.49 -5.56
CA GLN A 154 -13.59 -14.32 -4.89
C GLN A 154 -13.56 -13.08 -5.80
N ILE A 155 -12.44 -12.81 -6.48
CA ILE A 155 -12.33 -11.71 -7.45
C ILE A 155 -13.38 -11.84 -8.56
N ILE A 156 -13.49 -13.02 -9.16
CA ILE A 156 -14.46 -13.27 -10.25
C ILE A 156 -15.90 -13.10 -9.75
N SER A 157 -16.22 -13.53 -8.53
CA SER A 157 -17.55 -13.39 -7.97
C SER A 157 -17.99 -11.93 -7.73
N CYS A 158 -17.03 -11.00 -7.72
CA CYS A 158 -17.31 -9.56 -7.59
C CYS A 158 -17.61 -8.87 -8.93
N LEU A 159 -17.51 -9.60 -10.05
CA LEU A 159 -17.72 -9.06 -11.40
C LEU A 159 -19.13 -9.32 -11.94
N ASN A 160 -19.98 -10.02 -11.19
CA ASN A 160 -21.34 -10.41 -11.57
C ASN A 160 -22.40 -9.62 -10.79
#